data_8e678624029773a867edff960fd5d46d
#
_entry.id   8e678624029773a867edff960fd5d46d
#
_cell.length_a   1.000
_cell.length_b   1.000
_cell.length_c   1.000
_cell.angle_alpha   90.00
_cell.angle_beta   90.00
_cell.angle_gamma   90.00
#
_symmetry.space_group_name_H-M   'P 1'
#
loop_
_entity.id
_entity.type
_entity.pdbx_description
1 polymer ?
#
loop_
_entity_poly.entity_id
_entity_poly.type
_entity_poly.pdbx_seq_one_letter_code
_entity_poly.pdbx_strand_id
1 'polypeptide(L)'
;MATHNFTPVLGKRFRVVSLDECGRVTPESEFYVGDGFVSVTLSSEVEDGVEILKRKFTGALCVNELSSPSFKYFTLEVEFCGVNPDVLTIMTNAEPYEDASGDVAGFTVPEGTLDKRFALEIWTGLSGQACGAGDEQASGYMLLPFVQAGVMSSIEMTEEDAVTAARPRADGAVV
;
A
#
# COMPACT_ATOMS: atom_id res chain seq x y z
N MET A 1 -23.57 -21.29 -0.19
CA MET A 1 -22.35 -20.68 0.40
C MET A 1 -22.82 -19.49 1.21
N ALA A 2 -22.58 -19.46 2.51
CA ALA A 2 -22.92 -18.29 3.33
C ALA A 2 -21.90 -17.19 3.01
N THR A 3 -22.35 -16.08 2.43
CA THR A 3 -21.55 -14.88 2.28
C THR A 3 -21.43 -14.23 3.66
N HIS A 4 -20.29 -14.42 4.30
CA HIS A 4 -20.00 -13.71 5.55
C HIS A 4 -19.59 -12.27 5.20
N ASN A 5 -20.52 -11.35 5.36
CA ASN A 5 -20.19 -9.93 5.38
C ASN A 5 -19.45 -9.64 6.69
N PHE A 6 -18.21 -9.19 6.59
CA PHE A 6 -17.48 -8.70 7.75
C PHE A 6 -17.20 -7.20 7.56
N THR A 7 -17.30 -6.45 8.65
CA THR A 7 -16.91 -5.05 8.67
C THR A 7 -15.56 -4.96 9.37
N PRO A 8 -14.48 -4.66 8.66
CA PRO A 8 -13.18 -4.47 9.29
C PRO A 8 -13.24 -3.22 10.18
N VAL A 9 -12.77 -3.34 11.39
CA VAL A 9 -12.64 -2.24 12.34
C VAL A 9 -11.24 -2.28 12.94
N LEU A 10 -10.64 -1.12 13.08
CA LEU A 10 -9.33 -0.93 13.70
C LEU A 10 -8.24 -1.86 13.15
N GLY A 11 -7.31 -1.31 12.42
CA GLY A 11 -6.07 -1.98 12.09
C GLY A 11 -5.35 -2.42 13.38
N LYS A 12 -4.94 -3.68 13.46
CA LYS A 12 -4.27 -4.23 14.64
C LYS A 12 -2.77 -4.37 14.43
N ARG A 13 -2.39 -4.90 13.28
CA ARG A 13 -1.00 -5.17 12.91
C ARG A 13 -0.83 -5.12 11.41
N PHE A 14 0.40 -4.89 11.00
CA PHE A 14 0.81 -5.03 9.61
C PHE A 14 2.15 -5.77 9.53
N ARG A 15 2.39 -6.41 8.40
CA ARG A 15 3.68 -6.96 8.03
C ARG A 15 4.06 -6.47 6.65
N VAL A 16 5.28 -6.02 6.53
CA VAL A 16 5.92 -5.63 5.28
C VAL A 16 7.05 -6.60 5.02
N VAL A 17 7.17 -7.08 3.79
CA VAL A 17 8.24 -8.00 3.36
C VAL A 17 8.81 -7.49 2.05
N SER A 18 10.13 -7.33 1.98
CA SER A 18 10.80 -6.94 0.73
C SER A 18 10.74 -8.08 -0.30
N LEU A 19 10.59 -7.72 -1.57
CA LEU A 19 10.54 -8.65 -2.68
C LEU A 19 11.73 -8.45 -3.61
N ASP A 20 12.14 -9.52 -4.27
CA ASP A 20 13.12 -9.47 -5.34
C ASP A 20 12.55 -8.79 -6.61
N GLU A 21 13.37 -8.62 -7.64
CA GLU A 21 12.95 -8.05 -8.93
C GLU A 21 11.83 -8.84 -9.62
N CYS A 22 11.69 -10.11 -9.29
CA CYS A 22 10.64 -11.00 -9.79
C CYS A 22 9.37 -11.02 -8.91
N GLY A 23 9.33 -10.24 -7.84
CA GLY A 23 8.22 -10.20 -6.90
C GLY A 23 8.13 -11.41 -5.96
N ARG A 24 9.26 -12.03 -5.64
CA ARG A 24 9.32 -13.23 -4.78
C ARG A 24 9.93 -12.88 -3.43
N VAL A 25 9.47 -13.56 -2.40
CA VAL A 25 10.13 -13.57 -1.09
C VAL A 25 11.31 -14.54 -1.17
N THR A 26 12.48 -14.09 -0.80
CA THR A 26 13.72 -14.87 -0.74
C THR A 26 14.15 -15.05 0.71
N PRO A 27 15.09 -15.96 1.03
CA PRO A 27 15.63 -16.09 2.39
C PRO A 27 16.34 -14.82 2.90
N GLU A 28 16.72 -13.93 2.01
CA GLU A 28 17.40 -12.66 2.29
C GLU A 28 16.42 -11.48 2.35
N SER A 29 15.11 -11.73 2.13
CA SER A 29 14.10 -10.69 2.18
C SER A 29 13.98 -10.12 3.60
N GLU A 30 14.11 -8.82 3.69
CA GLU A 30 13.85 -8.08 4.92
C GLU A 30 12.36 -8.05 5.22
N PHE A 31 11.99 -8.13 6.49
CA PHE A 31 10.62 -8.00 6.90
C PHE A 31 10.48 -7.21 8.19
N TYR A 32 9.36 -6.56 8.33
CA TYR A 32 8.98 -5.87 9.56
C TYR A 32 7.53 -6.19 9.94
N VAL A 33 7.29 -6.35 11.23
CA VAL A 33 5.95 -6.53 11.80
C VAL A 33 5.72 -5.46 12.86
N GLY A 34 4.66 -4.69 12.70
CA GLY A 34 4.34 -3.60 13.61
C GLY A 34 2.84 -3.36 13.76
N ASP A 35 2.52 -2.47 14.67
CA ASP A 35 1.16 -2.00 14.97
C ASP A 35 1.04 -0.47 14.92
N GLY A 36 2.11 0.22 14.53
CA GLY A 36 2.25 1.67 14.55
C GLY A 36 1.69 2.40 13.34
N PHE A 37 0.68 1.89 12.64
CA PHE A 37 0.03 2.63 11.57
C PHE A 37 -1.27 3.31 12.05
N VAL A 38 -1.55 4.48 11.49
CA VAL A 38 -2.76 5.27 11.77
C VAL A 38 -3.87 4.92 10.79
N SER A 39 -3.53 4.95 9.51
CA SER A 39 -4.50 4.70 8.44
C SER A 39 -3.85 4.02 7.23
N VAL A 40 -4.67 3.26 6.50
CA VAL A 40 -4.34 2.69 5.20
C VAL A 40 -5.48 3.00 4.25
N THR A 41 -5.17 3.73 3.18
CA THR A 41 -6.15 4.13 2.18
C THR A 41 -5.77 3.55 0.82
N LEU A 42 -6.72 2.85 0.20
CA LEU A 42 -6.61 2.31 -1.15
C LEU A 42 -7.52 3.08 -2.09
N SER A 43 -6.95 3.62 -3.16
CA SER A 43 -7.67 4.34 -4.21
C SER A 43 -7.43 3.67 -5.55
N SER A 44 -8.51 3.39 -6.29
CA SER A 44 -8.41 2.78 -7.62
C SER A 44 -8.11 3.84 -8.69
N GLU A 45 -7.14 3.54 -9.54
CA GLU A 45 -6.85 4.31 -10.74
C GLU A 45 -7.43 3.61 -11.96
N VAL A 46 -8.22 4.36 -12.72
CA VAL A 46 -8.95 3.86 -13.88
C VAL A 46 -8.53 4.65 -15.12
N GLU A 47 -8.36 3.98 -16.22
CA GLU A 47 -8.17 4.61 -17.53
C GLU A 47 -9.52 4.82 -18.20
N ASP A 48 -9.81 6.06 -18.54
CA ASP A 48 -11.04 6.39 -19.25
C ASP A 48 -11.06 5.73 -20.63
N GLY A 49 -12.27 5.32 -21.03
CA GLY A 49 -12.48 4.74 -22.34
C GLY A 49 -12.21 5.76 -23.46
N VAL A 50 -11.71 5.26 -24.57
CA VAL A 50 -11.48 6.08 -25.77
C VAL A 50 -12.79 6.29 -26.52
N GLU A 51 -13.17 7.55 -26.72
CA GLU A 51 -14.30 7.91 -27.57
C GLU A 51 -13.86 8.03 -29.03
N ILE A 52 -14.46 7.22 -29.90
CA ILE A 52 -14.28 7.29 -31.34
C ILE A 52 -15.49 7.96 -31.95
N LEU A 53 -15.34 9.25 -32.27
CA LEU A 53 -16.37 10.07 -32.88
C LEU A 53 -15.98 10.40 -34.32
N LYS A 54 -16.73 9.91 -35.29
CA LYS A 54 -16.54 10.30 -36.70
C LYS A 54 -17.83 10.89 -37.27
N ARG A 55 -17.69 12.01 -38.00
CA ARG A 55 -18.80 12.69 -38.69
C ARG A 55 -18.63 12.60 -40.18
N LYS A 56 -19.76 12.52 -40.91
CA LYS A 56 -19.81 12.64 -42.35
C LYS A 56 -19.53 14.09 -42.78
N PHE A 57 -19.23 14.30 -44.06
CA PHE A 57 -19.05 15.63 -44.61
C PHE A 57 -20.31 16.54 -44.42
N THR A 58 -21.47 15.96 -44.30
CA THR A 58 -22.74 16.66 -44.01
C THR A 58 -22.91 17.05 -42.52
N GLY A 59 -21.93 16.77 -41.67
CA GLY A 59 -22.00 17.00 -40.23
C GLY A 59 -22.72 15.92 -39.43
N ALA A 60 -23.40 14.99 -40.07
CA ALA A 60 -24.10 13.90 -39.41
C ALA A 60 -23.13 12.90 -38.80
N LEU A 61 -23.51 12.33 -37.65
CA LEU A 61 -22.71 11.33 -36.94
C LEU A 61 -22.62 10.04 -37.80
N CYS A 62 -21.41 9.53 -37.97
CA CYS A 62 -21.13 8.30 -38.68
C CYS A 62 -20.78 7.15 -37.75
N VAL A 63 -19.93 7.42 -36.76
CA VAL A 63 -19.49 6.49 -35.70
C VAL A 63 -19.49 7.26 -34.39
N ASN A 64 -20.07 6.67 -33.37
CA ASN A 64 -19.98 7.09 -31.99
C ASN A 64 -19.83 5.84 -31.16
N GLU A 65 -18.61 5.55 -30.77
CA GLU A 65 -18.29 4.37 -29.96
C GLU A 65 -17.41 4.79 -28.82
N LEU A 66 -17.80 4.41 -27.62
CA LEU A 66 -17.06 4.63 -26.39
C LEU A 66 -16.61 3.28 -25.86
N SER A 67 -15.31 3.07 -25.73
CA SER A 67 -14.79 1.89 -25.05
C SER A 67 -15.01 2.01 -23.53
N SER A 68 -15.23 0.89 -22.88
CA SER A 68 -15.38 0.87 -21.43
C SER A 68 -14.07 1.27 -20.73
N PRO A 69 -14.15 1.99 -19.61
CA PRO A 69 -12.98 2.28 -18.80
C PRO A 69 -12.33 0.99 -18.30
N SER A 70 -11.01 0.98 -18.18
CA SER A 70 -10.23 -0.16 -17.70
C SER A 70 -9.53 0.16 -16.39
N PHE A 71 -9.50 -0.80 -15.47
CA PHE A 71 -8.75 -0.69 -14.23
C PHE A 71 -7.25 -0.73 -14.53
N LYS A 72 -6.47 0.16 -13.91
CA LYS A 72 -5.01 0.20 -14.03
C LYS A 72 -4.32 -0.43 -12.82
N TYR A 73 -4.48 0.17 -11.66
CA TYR A 73 -3.84 -0.23 -10.41
C TYR A 73 -4.53 0.42 -9.21
N PHE A 74 -4.14 0.02 -8.02
CA PHE A 74 -4.46 0.75 -6.81
C PHE A 74 -3.30 1.65 -6.40
N THR A 75 -3.62 2.83 -5.90
CA THR A 75 -2.70 3.66 -5.13
C THR A 75 -2.92 3.37 -3.66
N LEU A 76 -1.84 3.09 -2.94
CA LEU A 76 -1.83 2.85 -1.52
C LEU A 76 -1.27 4.07 -0.80
N GLU A 77 -1.95 4.53 0.23
CA GLU A 77 -1.45 5.55 1.14
C GLU A 77 -1.47 4.98 2.56
N VAL A 78 -0.31 4.98 3.20
CA VAL A 78 -0.14 4.48 4.57
C VAL A 78 0.39 5.59 5.44
N GLU A 79 -0.30 5.84 6.54
CA GLU A 79 0.05 6.82 7.55
C GLU A 79 0.52 6.10 8.82
N PHE A 80 1.67 6.47 9.32
CA PHE A 80 2.29 5.86 10.51
C PHE A 80 2.30 6.83 11.68
N CYS A 81 2.16 6.30 12.92
CA CYS A 81 2.27 7.09 14.16
C CYS A 81 3.67 7.63 14.41
N GLY A 82 4.68 7.13 13.74
CA GLY A 82 6.06 7.54 13.93
C GLY A 82 6.96 7.07 12.81
N VAL A 83 8.17 7.59 12.79
CA VAL A 83 9.18 7.25 11.79
C VAL A 83 9.93 6.01 12.26
N ASN A 84 9.77 4.90 11.55
CA ASN A 84 10.58 3.70 11.73
C ASN A 84 11.50 3.53 10.53
N PRO A 85 12.83 3.63 10.69
CA PRO A 85 13.78 3.51 9.60
C PRO A 85 13.67 2.20 8.83
N ASP A 86 13.46 1.06 9.50
CA ASP A 86 13.35 -0.26 8.88
C ASP A 86 12.16 -0.34 7.93
N VAL A 87 11.00 0.19 8.35
CA VAL A 87 9.80 0.24 7.51
C VAL A 87 10.03 1.13 6.29
N LEU A 88 10.66 2.30 6.50
CA LEU A 88 10.96 3.22 5.41
C LEU A 88 11.94 2.60 4.40
N THR A 89 12.94 1.87 4.87
CA THR A 89 13.90 1.18 4.01
C THR A 89 13.22 0.15 3.11
N ILE A 90 12.22 -0.58 3.61
CA ILE A 90 11.48 -1.58 2.82
C ILE A 90 10.48 -0.92 1.86
N MET A 91 9.72 0.07 2.34
CA MET A 91 8.59 0.64 1.59
C MET A 91 8.99 1.77 0.64
N THR A 92 10.15 2.37 0.83
CA THR A 92 10.65 3.49 0.04
C THR A 92 12.08 3.22 -0.41
N ASN A 93 12.70 4.16 -1.12
CA ASN A 93 14.13 4.10 -1.43
C ASN A 93 15.01 4.66 -0.30
N ALA A 94 14.45 4.89 0.89
CA ALA A 94 15.25 5.33 2.02
C ALA A 94 16.32 4.30 2.37
N GLU A 95 17.49 4.79 2.75
CA GLU A 95 18.61 3.99 3.23
C GLU A 95 18.89 4.34 4.70
N PRO A 96 19.17 3.36 5.55
CA PRO A 96 19.51 3.63 6.93
C PRO A 96 20.81 4.43 7.01
N TYR A 97 20.85 5.41 7.89
CA TYR A 97 22.06 6.16 8.22
C TYR A 97 22.57 5.66 9.58
N GLU A 98 23.74 5.04 9.54
CA GLU A 98 24.39 4.52 10.74
C GLU A 98 25.36 5.55 11.33
N ASP A 99 25.42 5.61 12.64
CA ASP A 99 26.40 6.40 13.35
C ASP A 99 27.79 5.73 13.39
N ALA A 100 28.77 6.38 14.03
CA ALA A 100 30.12 5.84 14.16
C ALA A 100 30.21 4.53 14.99
N SER A 101 29.15 4.17 15.71
CA SER A 101 29.04 2.94 16.49
C SER A 101 28.37 1.80 15.71
N GLY A 102 27.80 2.09 14.52
CA GLY A 102 27.05 1.14 13.72
C GLY A 102 25.57 1.05 14.11
N ASP A 103 25.08 1.99 14.93
CA ASP A 103 23.67 2.07 15.27
C ASP A 103 22.92 2.94 14.27
N VAL A 104 21.70 2.54 13.91
CA VAL A 104 20.85 3.31 12.97
C VAL A 104 20.40 4.61 13.66
N ALA A 105 20.98 5.73 13.23
CA ALA A 105 20.70 7.07 13.75
C ALA A 105 19.63 7.82 12.96
N GLY A 106 19.25 7.32 11.76
CA GLY A 106 18.29 7.97 10.89
C GLY A 106 18.18 7.30 9.52
N PHE A 107 17.76 8.04 8.53
CA PHE A 107 17.67 7.57 7.16
C PHE A 107 18.04 8.70 6.19
N THR A 108 18.50 8.30 5.01
CA THR A 108 18.73 9.17 3.86
C THR A 108 17.81 8.75 2.73
N VAL A 109 17.40 9.70 1.88
CA VAL A 109 16.62 9.41 0.67
C VAL A 109 17.48 9.74 -0.53
N PRO A 110 18.11 8.75 -1.17
CA PRO A 110 18.94 8.99 -2.35
C PRO A 110 18.09 9.41 -3.54
N GLU A 111 18.68 10.19 -4.44
CA GLU A 111 18.11 10.45 -5.74
C GLU A 111 18.16 9.16 -6.58
N GLY A 112 17.03 8.75 -7.16
CA GLY A 112 17.02 7.56 -8.00
C GLY A 112 15.63 7.10 -8.42
N THR A 113 15.58 5.93 -9.05
CA THR A 113 14.33 5.28 -9.45
C THR A 113 13.70 4.54 -8.28
N LEU A 114 12.37 4.55 -8.22
CA LEU A 114 11.60 3.78 -7.24
C LEU A 114 11.40 2.35 -7.78
N ASP A 115 12.36 1.50 -7.55
CA ASP A 115 12.42 0.13 -8.10
C ASP A 115 12.24 -0.95 -7.03
N LYS A 116 12.31 -0.60 -5.75
CA LYS A 116 12.02 -1.53 -4.66
C LYS A 116 10.58 -2.02 -4.72
N ARG A 117 10.35 -3.24 -4.28
CA ARG A 117 9.06 -3.90 -4.24
C ARG A 117 8.87 -4.59 -2.91
N PHE A 118 7.63 -4.59 -2.43
CA PHE A 118 7.30 -5.25 -1.17
C PHE A 118 5.90 -5.86 -1.19
N ALA A 119 5.65 -6.81 -0.30
CA ALA A 119 4.31 -7.28 0.04
C ALA A 119 3.87 -6.62 1.35
N LEU A 120 2.59 -6.25 1.42
CA LEU A 120 1.98 -5.68 2.62
C LEU A 120 0.80 -6.54 3.06
N GLU A 121 0.84 -6.97 4.31
CA GLU A 121 -0.22 -7.70 4.98
C GLU A 121 -0.77 -6.86 6.12
N ILE A 122 -2.08 -6.81 6.24
CA ILE A 122 -2.76 -6.03 7.27
C ILE A 122 -3.78 -6.91 7.98
N TRP A 123 -3.73 -6.92 9.30
CA TRP A 123 -4.72 -7.56 10.16
C TRP A 123 -5.57 -6.50 10.82
N THR A 124 -6.90 -6.69 10.73
CA THR A 124 -7.89 -5.79 11.32
C THR A 124 -8.75 -6.54 12.33
N GLY A 125 -9.34 -5.83 13.27
CA GLY A 125 -10.44 -6.38 14.07
C GLY A 125 -11.69 -6.55 13.22
N LEU A 126 -12.60 -7.40 13.66
CA LEU A 126 -13.93 -7.56 13.08
C LEU A 126 -14.99 -7.06 14.06
N SER A 127 -15.95 -6.27 13.56
CA SER A 127 -17.07 -5.78 14.37
C SER A 127 -18.12 -6.87 14.56
N GLY A 128 -18.58 -7.04 15.80
CA GLY A 128 -19.71 -7.94 16.10
C GLY A 128 -19.43 -9.43 15.98
N GLN A 129 -18.19 -9.85 15.84
CA GLN A 129 -17.81 -11.25 15.78
C GLN A 129 -17.59 -11.80 17.20
N ALA A 130 -18.23 -12.93 17.47
CA ALA A 130 -17.94 -13.71 18.66
C ALA A 130 -16.52 -14.33 18.56
N CYS A 131 -15.94 -14.62 19.71
CA CYS A 131 -14.66 -15.35 19.77
C CYS A 131 -14.77 -16.68 19.02
N GLY A 132 -13.73 -17.05 18.29
CA GLY A 132 -13.60 -18.37 17.70
C GLY A 132 -13.44 -19.46 18.76
N ALA A 133 -13.41 -20.74 18.33
CA ALA A 133 -13.14 -21.85 19.22
C ALA A 133 -11.72 -21.73 19.79
N GLY A 134 -11.59 -21.26 21.05
CA GLY A 134 -10.32 -21.04 21.71
C GLY A 134 -10.10 -19.62 22.23
N ASP A 135 -11.15 -18.83 22.39
CA ASP A 135 -11.12 -17.41 22.84
C ASP A 135 -10.29 -16.45 21.95
N GLU A 136 -9.86 -16.88 20.77
CA GLU A 136 -9.18 -16.03 19.82
C GLU A 136 -10.19 -15.14 19.07
N GLN A 137 -9.97 -13.85 19.11
CA GLN A 137 -10.78 -12.90 18.31
C GLN A 137 -10.50 -13.11 16.82
N ALA A 138 -11.56 -13.31 16.05
CA ALA A 138 -11.47 -13.30 14.60
C ALA A 138 -10.86 -11.97 14.11
N SER A 139 -10.01 -12.07 13.10
CA SER A 139 -9.36 -10.89 12.49
C SER A 139 -9.67 -10.87 11.00
N GLY A 140 -9.91 -9.69 10.47
CA GLY A 140 -9.89 -9.45 9.03
C GLY A 140 -8.44 -9.48 8.54
N TYR A 141 -8.25 -9.94 7.31
CA TYR A 141 -6.94 -10.04 6.68
C TYR A 141 -6.98 -9.45 5.29
N MET A 142 -6.05 -8.59 4.99
CA MET A 142 -5.85 -8.02 3.65
C MET A 142 -4.40 -8.23 3.23
N LEU A 143 -4.21 -8.77 2.03
CA LEU A 143 -2.91 -8.98 1.42
C LEU A 143 -2.78 -8.14 0.16
N LEU A 144 -1.75 -7.33 0.09
CA LEU A 144 -1.26 -6.66 -1.10
C LEU A 144 0.04 -7.35 -1.50
N PRO A 145 -0.03 -8.34 -2.42
CA PRO A 145 1.10 -9.25 -2.66
C PRO A 145 2.23 -8.60 -3.43
N PHE A 146 1.96 -7.51 -4.14
CA PHE A 146 2.93 -6.83 -4.96
C PHE A 146 2.68 -5.32 -4.95
N VAL A 147 3.52 -4.61 -4.22
CA VAL A 147 3.48 -3.15 -4.09
C VAL A 147 4.80 -2.60 -4.57
N GLN A 148 4.76 -1.64 -5.48
CA GLN A 148 5.95 -0.91 -5.89
C GLN A 148 6.25 0.19 -4.87
N ALA A 149 7.51 0.38 -4.51
CA ALA A 149 7.94 1.41 -3.58
C ALA A 149 7.40 2.78 -3.95
N GLY A 150 7.03 3.53 -2.94
CA GLY A 150 6.54 4.88 -3.05
C GLY A 150 7.52 5.92 -2.54
N VAL A 151 7.12 7.16 -2.67
CA VAL A 151 7.80 8.29 -2.05
C VAL A 151 7.19 8.57 -0.69
N MET A 152 8.02 9.01 0.23
CA MET A 152 7.55 9.62 1.46
C MET A 152 6.93 10.98 1.11
N SER A 153 5.64 11.16 1.36
CA SER A 153 4.91 12.36 0.96
C SER A 153 5.11 13.53 1.92
N SER A 154 5.17 13.25 3.22
CA SER A 154 5.42 14.26 4.26
C SER A 154 5.91 13.61 5.55
N ILE A 155 6.71 14.35 6.30
CA ILE A 155 6.98 14.12 7.71
C ILE A 155 6.52 15.38 8.43
N GLU A 156 5.49 15.25 9.26
CA GLU A 156 5.06 16.34 10.12
C GLU A 156 5.63 16.12 11.52
N MET A 157 6.39 17.11 11.98
CA MET A 157 6.91 17.16 13.33
C MET A 157 6.17 18.27 14.06
N THR A 158 5.22 17.90 14.90
CA THR A 158 4.52 18.84 15.77
C THR A 158 5.01 18.67 17.21
N GLU A 159 4.70 19.62 18.09
CA GLU A 159 5.08 19.51 19.51
C GLU A 159 4.46 18.29 20.22
N GLU A 160 3.40 17.71 19.65
CA GLU A 160 2.66 16.61 20.25
C GLU A 160 2.90 15.26 19.56
N ASP A 161 3.10 15.23 18.21
CA ASP A 161 3.25 13.96 17.48
C ASP A 161 4.08 14.09 16.19
N ALA A 162 4.83 13.04 15.84
CA ALA A 162 5.46 12.89 14.53
C ALA A 162 4.64 11.90 13.68
N VAL A 163 4.07 12.36 12.56
CA VAL A 163 3.30 11.55 11.63
C VAL A 163 4.04 11.45 10.30
N THR A 164 4.22 10.23 9.81
CA THR A 164 4.87 9.96 8.52
C THR A 164 3.88 9.33 7.56
N ALA A 165 3.66 9.95 6.41
CA ALA A 165 2.84 9.39 5.36
C ALA A 165 3.69 8.93 4.16
N ALA A 166 3.43 7.74 3.64
CA ALA A 166 4.07 7.19 2.45
C ALA A 166 3.00 6.83 1.41
N ARG A 167 3.29 7.11 0.15
CA ARG A 167 2.41 6.82 -0.99
C ARG A 167 3.05 5.81 -1.95
N PRO A 168 3.03 4.53 -1.64
CA PRO A 168 3.40 3.49 -2.59
C PRO A 168 2.27 3.17 -3.59
N ARG A 169 2.64 2.54 -4.68
CA ARG A 169 1.71 2.04 -5.70
C ARG A 169 1.51 0.54 -5.52
N ALA A 170 0.27 0.09 -5.52
CA ALA A 170 -0.07 -1.33 -5.40
C ALA A 170 -0.66 -1.86 -6.71
N ASP A 171 0.01 -2.83 -7.32
CA ASP A 171 -0.47 -3.57 -8.47
C ASP A 171 -0.97 -4.95 -8.01
N GLY A 172 -2.22 -5.30 -8.36
CA GLY A 172 -2.77 -6.62 -8.07
C GLY A 172 -3.18 -6.87 -6.62
N ALA A 173 -3.85 -5.91 -5.98
CA ALA A 173 -4.42 -6.12 -4.65
C ALA A 173 -5.45 -7.27 -4.64
N VAL A 174 -5.31 -8.18 -3.70
CA VAL A 174 -6.29 -9.24 -3.42
C VAL A 174 -6.97 -8.91 -2.09
N VAL A 175 -8.27 -8.68 -2.14
CA VAL A 175 -9.12 -8.38 -0.98
C VAL A 175 -9.93 -9.59 -0.57
#